data_474d378ef829783631b3f38ade193d27
#
_entry.id   474d378ef829783631b3f38ade193d27
#
_cell.length_a   1.000
_cell.length_b   1.000
_cell.length_c   1.000
_cell.angle_alpha   90.00
_cell.angle_beta   90.00
_cell.angle_gamma   90.00
#
_symmetry.space_group_name_H-M   'P 1'
#
loop_
_entity.id
_entity.type
_entity.pdbx_description
1 polymer ?
#
loop_
_entity_poly.entity_id
_entity_poly.type
_entity_poly.pdbx_seq_one_letter_code
_entity_poly.pdbx_strand_id
1 'polypeptide(L)'
;MHLHILGIGGTFMAGLARLAVALGHRVTGSDQALYPPMSTQLEELGVIVSEGYDPAALQPAPDVVVVGNALARGNPAVEYVLSNDLPYLSGPDWLERHVLPGRHVIAIAGTHGKTTTATLATWMLEHAGLAPGFLVGGVLENFGVSARLGDSPWFVIEADEYDTAFFDKRSKFIHYHPRTLVINNLEFDHADIFENLEAIQTQFHHLVRTLPREAVILRPHPSAAIDELLARGCWSHVQRFGDTSECDWRFDWDAGAERRIHLTAPNGTTAAATTPLLGLHNAWNVAAAAAAVAAAGVAPSTALAALADFASVKRRLELRGEVGGIRVYDDFAHHPTAIAATIKALRASLNQGRVIAVLEPRSNTMRMGVHQESLAAALDGAERAFILVPGDLSWDIRAVMATREEIELYTDSKRMVEAIAREARAGDHVLIMSNGGFENVHQRLLDRLAA
;
A
#
# COMPACT_ATOMS: atom_id res chain seq x y z
N MET A 1 2.82 12.36 27.75
CA MET A 1 3.77 13.20 26.99
C MET A 1 3.02 14.05 25.98
N HIS A 2 3.61 15.20 25.64
CA HIS A 2 3.16 16.00 24.50
C HIS A 2 4.05 15.69 23.28
N LEU A 3 3.46 15.08 22.26
CA LEU A 3 4.10 14.84 20.98
C LEU A 3 3.70 15.91 19.97
N HIS A 4 4.68 16.46 19.24
CA HIS A 4 4.39 17.26 18.05
C HIS A 4 4.90 16.53 16.82
N ILE A 5 4.00 16.29 15.85
CA ILE A 5 4.30 15.50 14.66
C ILE A 5 4.46 16.43 13.45
N LEU A 6 5.66 16.50 12.89
CA LEU A 6 5.94 17.21 11.66
C LEU A 6 5.67 16.30 10.44
N GLY A 7 4.84 16.76 9.51
CA GLY A 7 4.34 15.97 8.37
C GLY A 7 3.18 15.05 8.76
N ILE A 8 2.31 15.50 9.66
CA ILE A 8 1.23 14.70 10.26
C ILE A 8 0.15 14.27 9.26
N GLY A 9 0.00 14.95 8.12
CA GLY A 9 -0.98 14.65 7.08
C GLY A 9 -0.68 13.38 6.26
N GLY A 10 0.55 12.85 6.34
CA GLY A 10 0.89 11.58 5.69
C GLY A 10 0.17 10.40 6.36
N THR A 11 -0.25 9.39 5.58
CA THR A 11 -1.03 8.24 6.08
C THR A 11 -0.37 7.53 7.26
N PHE A 12 0.94 7.28 7.16
CA PHE A 12 1.73 6.68 8.23
C PHE A 12 1.76 7.56 9.49
N MET A 13 2.00 8.87 9.33
CA MET A 13 2.13 9.80 10.46
C MET A 13 0.78 10.09 11.12
N ALA A 14 -0.31 10.15 10.37
CA ALA A 14 -1.67 10.25 10.92
C ALA A 14 -2.06 8.98 11.70
N GLY A 15 -1.69 7.80 11.17
CA GLY A 15 -1.85 6.53 11.89
C GLY A 15 -1.05 6.50 13.19
N LEU A 16 0.19 7.00 13.18
CA LEU A 16 1.02 7.14 14.37
C LEU A 16 0.38 8.10 15.40
N ALA A 17 -0.18 9.24 14.94
CA ALA A 17 -0.92 10.16 15.81
C ALA A 17 -2.08 9.45 16.52
N ARG A 18 -2.85 8.61 15.79
CA ARG A 18 -3.93 7.79 16.36
C ARG A 18 -3.42 6.84 17.43
N LEU A 19 -2.33 6.15 17.19
CA LEU A 19 -1.71 5.25 18.18
C LEU A 19 -1.23 6.01 19.42
N ALA A 20 -0.63 7.19 19.23
CA ALA A 20 -0.17 8.04 20.33
C ALA A 20 -1.33 8.56 21.21
N VAL A 21 -2.44 8.99 20.58
CA VAL A 21 -3.66 9.38 21.30
C VAL A 21 -4.23 8.19 22.07
N ALA A 22 -4.28 6.99 21.47
CA ALA A 22 -4.75 5.77 22.12
C ALA A 22 -3.89 5.36 23.34
N LEU A 23 -2.59 5.71 23.33
CA LEU A 23 -1.68 5.55 24.47
C LEU A 23 -1.83 6.66 25.54
N GLY A 24 -2.77 7.59 25.37
CA GLY A 24 -3.02 8.68 26.30
C GLY A 24 -2.05 9.87 26.17
N HIS A 25 -1.36 10.00 25.04
CA HIS A 25 -0.50 11.14 24.79
C HIS A 25 -1.29 12.33 24.25
N ARG A 26 -0.86 13.55 24.60
CA ARG A 26 -1.29 14.76 23.91
C ARG A 26 -0.56 14.84 22.57
N VAL A 27 -1.29 14.99 21.49
CA VAL A 27 -0.73 15.08 20.14
C VAL A 27 -1.10 16.40 19.50
N THR A 28 -0.11 17.05 18.92
CA THR A 28 -0.27 18.19 17.99
C THR A 28 0.56 17.91 16.75
N GLY A 29 0.37 18.66 15.68
CA GLY A 29 1.20 18.47 14.49
C GLY A 29 1.18 19.65 13.54
N SER A 30 2.05 19.56 12.54
CA SER A 30 2.15 20.52 11.45
C SER A 30 2.26 19.81 10.11
N ASP A 31 1.63 20.35 9.07
CA ASP A 31 1.77 19.87 7.71
C ASP A 31 1.54 21.02 6.71
N GLN A 32 2.13 20.90 5.51
CA GLN A 32 1.98 21.88 4.44
C GLN A 32 0.53 21.98 3.96
N ALA A 33 -0.17 20.82 3.89
CA ALA A 33 -1.56 20.74 3.51
C ALA A 33 -2.20 19.44 4.00
N LEU A 34 -3.45 19.53 4.42
CA LEU A 34 -4.23 18.38 4.90
C LEU A 34 -5.37 18.06 3.94
N TYR A 35 -5.53 16.79 3.62
CA TYR A 35 -6.60 16.29 2.75
C TYR A 35 -7.30 15.08 3.36
N PRO A 36 -8.60 14.88 3.10
CA PRO A 36 -9.26 13.63 3.40
C PRO A 36 -8.56 12.43 2.71
N PRO A 37 -8.53 11.26 3.34
CA PRO A 37 -9.20 10.92 4.62
C PRO A 37 -8.39 11.28 5.88
N MET A 38 -7.12 11.68 5.77
CA MET A 38 -6.26 11.91 6.94
C MET A 38 -6.67 13.13 7.75
N SER A 39 -7.07 14.24 7.09
CA SER A 39 -7.58 15.42 7.77
C SER A 39 -8.80 15.10 8.65
N THR A 40 -9.75 14.34 8.10
CA THR A 40 -10.95 13.89 8.83
C THR A 40 -10.59 13.04 10.04
N GLN A 41 -9.68 12.08 9.88
CA GLN A 41 -9.24 11.22 10.99
C GLN A 41 -8.53 11.99 12.11
N LEU A 42 -7.73 12.99 11.78
CA LEU A 42 -7.05 13.85 12.77
C LEU A 42 -8.03 14.76 13.51
N GLU A 43 -9.02 15.29 12.80
CA GLU A 43 -10.10 16.09 13.38
C GLU A 43 -10.96 15.27 14.37
N GLU A 44 -11.36 14.05 13.99
CA GLU A 44 -12.11 13.11 14.86
C GLU A 44 -11.34 12.76 16.13
N LEU A 45 -9.99 12.74 16.08
CA LEU A 45 -9.13 12.51 17.23
C LEU A 45 -8.95 13.76 18.10
N GLY A 46 -9.44 14.92 17.69
CA GLY A 46 -9.21 16.20 18.38
C GLY A 46 -7.76 16.67 18.32
N VAL A 47 -6.98 16.22 17.33
CA VAL A 47 -5.59 16.63 17.15
C VAL A 47 -5.54 18.02 16.55
N ILE A 48 -4.83 18.94 17.22
CA ILE A 48 -4.61 20.29 16.72
C ILE A 48 -3.50 20.26 15.68
N VAL A 49 -3.82 20.67 14.45
CA VAL A 49 -2.85 20.72 13.35
C VAL A 49 -2.67 22.16 12.88
N SER A 50 -1.42 22.58 12.77
CA SER A 50 -1.02 23.88 12.21
C SER A 50 -0.70 23.69 10.72
N GLU A 51 -1.22 24.56 9.87
CA GLU A 51 -0.85 24.60 8.44
C GLU A 51 0.55 25.24 8.29
N GLY A 52 1.38 24.64 7.44
CA GLY A 52 2.77 25.02 7.28
C GLY A 52 3.69 24.48 8.37
N TYR A 53 4.90 25.02 8.42
CA TYR A 53 5.96 24.57 9.34
C TYR A 53 6.54 25.76 10.14
N ASP A 54 5.66 26.64 10.64
CA ASP A 54 6.07 27.75 11.49
C ASP A 54 6.59 27.22 12.85
N PRO A 55 7.81 27.58 13.29
CA PRO A 55 8.34 27.25 14.60
C PRO A 55 7.45 27.63 15.79
N ALA A 56 6.55 28.62 15.62
CA ALA A 56 5.61 29.00 16.67
C ALA A 56 4.66 27.85 17.06
N ALA A 57 4.39 26.89 16.17
CA ALA A 57 3.62 25.69 16.45
C ALA A 57 4.30 24.75 17.45
N LEU A 58 5.62 24.90 17.69
CA LEU A 58 6.39 24.16 18.70
C LEU A 58 6.43 24.87 20.06
N GLN A 59 5.57 25.87 20.29
CA GLN A 59 5.47 26.59 21.56
C GLN A 59 4.10 26.36 22.23
N PRO A 60 4.05 25.96 23.51
CA PRO A 60 5.18 25.60 24.36
C PRO A 60 5.87 24.33 23.87
N ALA A 61 7.16 24.21 24.14
CA ALA A 61 7.98 23.09 23.66
C ALA A 61 7.34 21.73 23.99
N PRO A 62 7.20 20.83 22.98
CA PRO A 62 6.72 19.47 23.22
C PRO A 62 7.77 18.64 23.96
N ASP A 63 7.36 17.53 24.57
CA ASP A 63 8.29 16.57 25.17
C ASP A 63 9.16 15.88 24.11
N VAL A 64 8.59 15.68 22.91
CA VAL A 64 9.30 15.12 21.74
C VAL A 64 8.66 15.57 20.44
N VAL A 65 9.49 15.81 19.44
CA VAL A 65 9.09 16.07 18.04
C VAL A 65 9.27 14.81 17.22
N VAL A 66 8.21 14.36 16.54
CA VAL A 66 8.30 13.21 15.62
C VAL A 66 8.35 13.73 14.20
N VAL A 67 9.44 13.43 13.48
CA VAL A 67 9.74 13.99 12.16
C VAL A 67 9.38 13.00 11.05
N GLY A 68 8.51 13.39 10.14
CA GLY A 68 8.15 12.63 8.95
C GLY A 68 9.30 12.56 7.92
N ASN A 69 9.35 11.47 7.14
CA ASN A 69 10.43 11.22 6.18
C ASN A 69 10.46 12.17 4.97
N ALA A 70 9.35 12.84 4.67
CA ALA A 70 9.29 13.83 3.59
C ALA A 70 9.98 15.15 3.93
N LEU A 71 10.34 15.36 5.19
CA LEU A 71 10.99 16.61 5.65
C LEU A 71 12.50 16.52 5.53
N ALA A 72 13.11 17.66 5.22
CA ALA A 72 14.56 17.79 5.02
C ALA A 72 15.12 19.02 5.74
N ARG A 73 16.48 19.13 5.74
CA ARG A 73 17.17 20.34 6.19
C ARG A 73 16.71 21.54 5.36
N GLY A 74 16.66 22.69 6.00
CA GLY A 74 16.07 23.91 5.43
C GLY A 74 14.58 24.11 5.73
N ASN A 75 13.86 23.09 6.24
CA ASN A 75 12.51 23.28 6.74
C ASN A 75 12.53 24.10 8.04
N PRO A 76 11.75 25.19 8.18
CA PRO A 76 11.82 26.07 9.35
C PRO A 76 11.63 25.39 10.69
N ALA A 77 10.65 24.46 10.79
CA ALA A 77 10.41 23.71 12.03
C ALA A 77 11.54 22.73 12.33
N VAL A 78 12.10 22.06 11.32
CA VAL A 78 13.27 21.18 11.49
C VAL A 78 14.48 21.97 11.97
N GLU A 79 14.79 23.11 11.35
CA GLU A 79 15.90 23.95 11.79
C GLU A 79 15.69 24.49 13.22
N TYR A 80 14.48 24.82 13.58
CA TYR A 80 14.14 25.24 14.95
C TYR A 80 14.38 24.11 15.98
N VAL A 81 13.94 22.89 15.67
CA VAL A 81 14.16 21.70 16.52
C VAL A 81 15.65 21.50 16.78
N LEU A 82 16.47 21.55 15.72
CA LEU A 82 17.91 21.34 15.82
C LEU A 82 18.62 22.48 16.57
N SER A 83 18.21 23.73 16.32
CA SER A 83 18.85 24.90 16.90
C SER A 83 18.54 25.09 18.39
N ASN A 84 17.44 24.52 18.87
CA ASN A 84 17.01 24.60 20.26
C ASN A 84 17.17 23.30 21.04
N ASP A 85 17.90 22.31 20.47
CA ASP A 85 18.16 21.00 21.08
C ASP A 85 16.88 20.30 21.57
N LEU A 86 15.74 20.46 20.86
CA LEU A 86 14.50 19.79 21.21
C LEU A 86 14.64 18.28 20.97
N PRO A 87 14.15 17.43 21.88
CA PRO A 87 14.15 15.98 21.65
C PRO A 87 13.36 15.64 20.39
N TYR A 88 13.95 14.85 19.49
CA TYR A 88 13.27 14.41 18.27
C TYR A 88 13.53 12.95 17.94
N LEU A 89 12.57 12.32 17.27
CA LEU A 89 12.58 10.94 16.80
C LEU A 89 12.00 10.87 15.38
N SER A 90 12.27 9.80 14.69
CA SER A 90 11.49 9.45 13.51
C SER A 90 10.18 8.73 13.91
N GLY A 91 9.21 8.65 12.98
CA GLY A 91 7.98 7.89 13.21
C GLY A 91 8.25 6.40 13.51
N PRO A 92 9.07 5.70 12.71
CA PRO A 92 9.45 4.30 12.99
C PRO A 92 10.16 4.10 14.32
N ASP A 93 11.08 5.00 14.70
CA ASP A 93 11.77 4.94 15.99
C ASP A 93 10.79 5.15 17.19
N TRP A 94 9.82 6.04 17.02
CA TRP A 94 8.77 6.23 18.03
C TRP A 94 7.89 4.98 18.20
N LEU A 95 7.50 4.32 17.10
CA LEU A 95 6.77 3.05 17.13
C LEU A 95 7.57 1.95 17.81
N GLU A 96 8.85 1.82 17.47
CA GLU A 96 9.77 0.85 18.06
C GLU A 96 9.80 0.94 19.59
N ARG A 97 9.81 2.17 20.11
CA ARG A 97 9.94 2.42 21.56
C ARG A 97 8.63 2.35 22.33
N HIS A 98 7.51 2.73 21.71
CA HIS A 98 6.26 2.98 22.45
C HIS A 98 5.11 2.05 22.09
N VAL A 99 5.12 1.43 20.90
CA VAL A 99 4.01 0.60 20.42
C VAL A 99 4.38 -0.86 20.29
N LEU A 100 5.56 -1.17 19.74
CA LEU A 100 5.97 -2.53 19.37
C LEU A 100 6.55 -3.38 20.51
N PRO A 101 7.08 -2.84 21.65
CA PRO A 101 7.64 -3.67 22.71
C PRO A 101 6.63 -4.69 23.23
N GLY A 102 7.08 -5.95 23.33
CA GLY A 102 6.26 -7.07 23.81
C GLY A 102 5.22 -7.59 22.82
N ARG A 103 5.13 -7.02 21.61
CA ARG A 103 4.21 -7.50 20.57
C ARG A 103 4.87 -8.49 19.62
N HIS A 104 4.04 -9.37 19.07
CA HIS A 104 4.41 -10.18 17.91
C HIS A 104 4.08 -9.38 16.64
N VAL A 105 5.09 -8.76 16.08
CA VAL A 105 4.93 -7.96 14.87
C VAL A 105 4.88 -8.88 13.64
N ILE A 106 3.81 -8.73 12.85
CA ILE A 106 3.65 -9.30 11.51
C ILE A 106 3.89 -8.17 10.52
N ALA A 107 5.06 -8.15 9.89
CA ALA A 107 5.43 -7.14 8.91
C ALA A 107 5.16 -7.64 7.48
N ILE A 108 4.49 -6.83 6.69
CA ILE A 108 4.18 -7.12 5.29
C ILE A 108 5.00 -6.19 4.40
N ALA A 109 6.03 -6.74 3.77
CA ALA A 109 6.96 -6.02 2.89
C ALA A 109 6.85 -6.48 1.43
N GLY A 110 7.53 -5.80 0.54
CA GLY A 110 7.57 -6.08 -0.89
C GLY A 110 7.16 -4.87 -1.73
N THR A 111 7.34 -4.95 -3.04
CA THR A 111 7.04 -3.84 -3.96
C THR A 111 5.52 -3.63 -4.08
N HIS A 112 4.75 -4.71 -4.27
CA HIS A 112 3.31 -4.67 -4.52
C HIS A 112 2.54 -5.51 -3.50
N GLY A 113 1.24 -5.18 -3.32
CA GLY A 113 0.31 -5.95 -2.51
C GLY A 113 0.45 -5.78 -1.00
N LYS A 114 1.41 -4.97 -0.50
CA LYS A 114 1.64 -4.71 0.94
C LYS A 114 0.33 -4.38 1.68
N THR A 115 -0.33 -3.31 1.28
CA THR A 115 -1.56 -2.82 1.92
C THR A 115 -2.67 -3.86 1.93
N THR A 116 -2.92 -4.53 0.80
CA THR A 116 -3.96 -5.55 0.70
C THR A 116 -3.66 -6.75 1.60
N THR A 117 -2.41 -7.25 1.58
CA THR A 117 -2.00 -8.38 2.42
C THR A 117 -2.06 -8.02 3.91
N ALA A 118 -1.59 -6.81 4.30
CA ALA A 118 -1.67 -6.34 5.68
C ALA A 118 -3.13 -6.21 6.15
N THR A 119 -4.01 -5.68 5.29
CA THR A 119 -5.44 -5.58 5.60
C THR A 119 -6.09 -6.94 5.75
N LEU A 120 -5.80 -7.88 4.85
CA LEU A 120 -6.27 -9.27 4.94
C LEU A 120 -5.79 -9.93 6.23
N ALA A 121 -4.51 -9.85 6.55
CA ALA A 121 -3.97 -10.42 7.79
C ALA A 121 -4.62 -9.81 9.04
N THR A 122 -4.80 -8.49 9.06
CA THR A 122 -5.48 -7.79 10.14
C THR A 122 -6.93 -8.28 10.30
N TRP A 123 -7.67 -8.39 9.19
CA TRP A 123 -9.05 -8.83 9.21
C TRP A 123 -9.18 -10.31 9.60
N MET A 124 -8.30 -11.18 9.12
CA MET A 124 -8.26 -12.60 9.51
C MET A 124 -8.01 -12.78 11.02
N LEU A 125 -7.12 -11.98 11.61
CA LEU A 125 -6.89 -11.96 13.07
C LEU A 125 -8.12 -11.45 13.83
N GLU A 126 -8.76 -10.40 13.34
CA GLU A 126 -10.00 -9.85 13.94
C GLU A 126 -11.12 -10.87 13.89
N HIS A 127 -11.33 -11.48 12.74
CA HIS A 127 -12.35 -12.53 12.55
C HIS A 127 -12.10 -13.75 13.46
N ALA A 128 -10.85 -14.05 13.76
CA ALA A 128 -10.46 -15.08 14.74
C ALA A 128 -10.62 -14.64 16.21
N GLY A 129 -11.11 -13.43 16.47
CA GLY A 129 -11.33 -12.88 17.81
C GLY A 129 -10.05 -12.42 18.53
N LEU A 130 -8.96 -12.19 17.78
CA LEU A 130 -7.65 -11.85 18.35
C LEU A 130 -7.42 -10.34 18.54
N ALA A 131 -8.34 -9.47 18.12
CA ALA A 131 -8.28 -8.01 18.29
C ALA A 131 -6.88 -7.39 18.07
N PRO A 132 -6.26 -7.54 16.87
CA PRO A 132 -4.89 -7.10 16.63
C PRO A 132 -4.75 -5.58 16.64
N GLY A 133 -3.55 -5.08 16.99
CA GLY A 133 -3.12 -3.76 16.61
C GLY A 133 -2.67 -3.74 15.16
N PHE A 134 -2.70 -2.56 14.54
CA PHE A 134 -2.21 -2.41 13.17
C PHE A 134 -1.82 -0.97 12.81
N LEU A 135 -0.95 -0.84 11.81
CA LEU A 135 -0.65 0.40 11.10
C LEU A 135 -0.43 0.07 9.62
N VAL A 136 -1.31 0.55 8.76
CA VAL A 136 -1.37 0.22 7.33
C VAL A 136 -1.46 1.49 6.50
N GLY A 137 -0.92 1.47 5.29
CA GLY A 137 -0.82 2.62 4.39
C GLY A 137 -2.13 3.07 3.72
N GLY A 138 -3.28 2.68 4.26
CA GLY A 138 -4.61 3.03 3.76
C GLY A 138 -5.67 2.87 4.83
N VAL A 139 -6.87 3.38 4.56
CA VAL A 139 -8.04 3.17 5.43
C VAL A 139 -8.60 1.78 5.16
N LEU A 140 -8.61 0.93 6.18
CA LEU A 140 -9.19 -0.40 6.11
C LEU A 140 -10.72 -0.27 6.22
N GLU A 141 -11.46 -0.66 5.17
CA GLU A 141 -12.91 -0.47 5.13
C GLU A 141 -13.65 -1.17 6.28
N ASN A 142 -13.21 -2.38 6.65
CA ASN A 142 -13.78 -3.11 7.77
C ASN A 142 -13.60 -2.41 9.13
N PHE A 143 -12.66 -1.46 9.24
CA PHE A 143 -12.32 -0.76 10.50
C PHE A 143 -12.59 0.75 10.44
N GLY A 144 -12.70 1.33 9.25
CA GLY A 144 -12.85 2.78 9.04
C GLY A 144 -11.60 3.62 9.35
N VAL A 145 -10.48 2.99 9.71
CA VAL A 145 -9.23 3.67 10.15
C VAL A 145 -7.99 3.03 9.53
N SER A 146 -6.86 3.76 9.54
CA SER A 146 -5.57 3.27 9.07
C SER A 146 -4.68 2.66 10.17
N ALA A 147 -5.03 2.88 11.44
CA ALA A 147 -4.28 2.37 12.59
C ALA A 147 -5.17 2.12 13.80
N ARG A 148 -4.82 1.13 14.60
CA ARG A 148 -5.44 0.78 15.89
C ARG A 148 -4.39 0.19 16.82
N LEU A 149 -4.44 0.54 18.11
CA LEU A 149 -3.51 -0.01 19.10
C LEU A 149 -3.75 -1.52 19.31
N GLY A 150 -5.02 -1.95 19.32
CA GLY A 150 -5.42 -3.35 19.60
C GLY A 150 -5.21 -3.78 21.04
N ASP A 151 -5.91 -4.84 21.43
CA ASP A 151 -5.91 -5.34 22.83
C ASP A 151 -5.08 -6.62 23.02
N SER A 152 -4.49 -7.13 21.92
CA SER A 152 -3.70 -8.37 21.92
C SER A 152 -2.22 -8.11 21.63
N PRO A 153 -1.35 -9.11 21.82
CA PRO A 153 0.07 -8.98 21.46
C PRO A 153 0.32 -8.95 19.94
N TRP A 154 -0.68 -9.22 19.10
CA TRP A 154 -0.53 -9.22 17.64
C TRP A 154 -0.57 -7.81 17.09
N PHE A 155 0.43 -7.49 16.25
CA PHE A 155 0.49 -6.19 15.57
C PHE A 155 0.85 -6.38 14.11
N VAL A 156 -0.03 -5.96 13.20
CA VAL A 156 0.21 -6.02 11.76
C VAL A 156 0.70 -4.66 11.27
N ILE A 157 1.82 -4.65 10.56
CA ILE A 157 2.37 -3.40 10.02
C ILE A 157 2.74 -3.55 8.54
N GLU A 158 2.36 -2.56 7.75
CA GLU A 158 2.87 -2.41 6.40
C GLU A 158 4.32 -1.94 6.45
N ALA A 159 5.23 -2.74 5.92
CA ALA A 159 6.67 -2.57 6.03
C ALA A 159 7.22 -1.99 4.72
N ASP A 160 7.27 -0.67 4.69
CA ASP A 160 7.70 0.12 3.55
C ASP A 160 9.23 0.25 3.50
N GLU A 161 9.79 0.17 2.29
CA GLU A 161 11.22 0.29 2.01
C GLU A 161 11.76 1.71 2.00
N TYR A 162 10.92 2.74 2.06
CA TYR A 162 11.35 4.14 2.13
C TYR A 162 12.23 4.43 3.35
N ASP A 163 13.11 5.41 3.21
CA ASP A 163 13.93 5.91 4.29
C ASP A 163 13.10 6.44 5.48
N THR A 164 13.69 6.37 6.65
CA THR A 164 13.02 6.63 7.93
C THR A 164 12.81 8.13 8.17
N ALA A 165 13.85 8.95 7.98
CA ALA A 165 13.83 10.39 8.15
C ALA A 165 15.07 11.04 7.48
N PHE A 166 15.16 12.39 7.49
CA PHE A 166 16.34 13.08 6.94
C PHE A 166 17.64 12.72 7.67
N PHE A 167 17.56 12.34 8.93
CA PHE A 167 18.70 11.98 9.78
C PHE A 167 18.91 10.45 9.93
N ASP A 168 17.98 9.63 9.45
CA ASP A 168 18.10 8.17 9.39
C ASP A 168 17.71 7.69 8.00
N LYS A 169 18.69 7.29 7.20
CA LYS A 169 18.51 6.85 5.81
C LYS A 169 18.30 5.34 5.65
N ARG A 170 18.21 4.61 6.76
CA ARG A 170 17.78 3.21 6.74
C ARG A 170 16.29 3.14 6.42
N SER A 171 15.87 2.03 5.80
CA SER A 171 14.45 1.81 5.53
C SER A 171 13.63 1.67 6.82
N LYS A 172 12.39 2.16 6.82
CA LYS A 172 11.48 2.17 7.98
C LYS A 172 11.34 0.81 8.65
N PHE A 173 11.29 -0.25 7.86
CA PHE A 173 11.03 -1.60 8.35
C PHE A 173 12.13 -2.15 9.28
N ILE A 174 13.32 -1.58 9.30
CA ILE A 174 14.41 -2.01 10.21
C ILE A 174 14.03 -1.79 11.68
N HIS A 175 13.19 -0.80 11.94
CA HIS A 175 12.69 -0.45 13.26
C HIS A 175 11.55 -1.35 13.77
N TYR A 176 11.03 -2.28 12.95
CA TYR A 176 9.80 -3.00 13.30
C TYR A 176 10.04 -4.33 14.01
N HIS A 177 11.25 -4.89 13.95
CA HIS A 177 11.66 -6.15 14.59
C HIS A 177 10.63 -7.28 14.46
N PRO A 178 10.20 -7.65 13.23
CA PRO A 178 9.13 -8.60 13.05
C PRO A 178 9.52 -10.00 13.48
N ARG A 179 8.55 -10.72 14.03
CA ARG A 179 8.66 -12.18 14.27
C ARG A 179 8.03 -12.99 13.13
N THR A 180 7.18 -12.35 12.34
CA THR A 180 6.67 -12.87 11.07
C THR A 180 6.88 -11.81 10.00
N LEU A 181 7.69 -12.10 8.99
CA LEU A 181 7.94 -11.21 7.86
C LEU A 181 7.37 -11.86 6.60
N VAL A 182 6.47 -11.16 5.93
CA VAL A 182 6.05 -11.49 4.56
C VAL A 182 6.82 -10.60 3.59
N ILE A 183 7.43 -11.22 2.58
CA ILE A 183 7.99 -10.51 1.42
C ILE A 183 7.13 -10.92 0.22
N ASN A 184 6.15 -10.07 -0.16
CA ASN A 184 5.19 -10.40 -1.21
C ASN A 184 5.82 -10.59 -2.60
N ASN A 185 6.76 -9.74 -2.93
CA ASN A 185 7.50 -9.70 -4.20
C ASN A 185 8.65 -8.71 -4.05
N LEU A 186 9.55 -8.71 -5.03
CA LEU A 186 10.67 -7.78 -5.04
C LEU A 186 10.99 -7.40 -6.49
N GLU A 187 10.66 -6.17 -6.85
CA GLU A 187 10.88 -5.56 -8.16
C GLU A 187 11.54 -4.20 -7.99
N PHE A 188 12.12 -3.67 -9.07
CA PHE A 188 12.71 -2.33 -9.03
C PHE A 188 11.61 -1.27 -9.09
N ASP A 189 11.50 -0.47 -8.03
CA ASP A 189 10.66 0.72 -7.92
C ASP A 189 11.39 1.78 -7.09
N HIS A 190 10.78 2.94 -6.89
CA HIS A 190 11.34 4.05 -6.10
C HIS A 190 12.73 4.50 -6.60
N ALA A 191 12.85 4.72 -7.92
CA ALA A 191 14.08 5.14 -8.57
C ALA A 191 14.60 6.52 -8.11
N ASP A 192 13.81 7.27 -7.36
CA ASP A 192 14.21 8.52 -6.70
C ASP A 192 15.11 8.29 -5.48
N ILE A 193 15.10 7.08 -4.90
CA ILE A 193 15.92 6.73 -3.73
C ILE A 193 16.80 5.49 -3.94
N PHE A 194 16.48 4.63 -4.92
CA PHE A 194 17.26 3.44 -5.25
C PHE A 194 17.75 3.46 -6.69
N GLU A 195 19.02 3.15 -6.88
CA GLU A 195 19.63 3.12 -8.22
C GLU A 195 19.20 1.90 -9.04
N ASN A 196 18.95 0.78 -8.37
CA ASN A 196 18.63 -0.52 -9.01
C ASN A 196 18.01 -1.49 -8.01
N LEU A 197 17.63 -2.68 -8.49
CA LEU A 197 17.06 -3.74 -7.66
C LEU A 197 18.03 -4.22 -6.57
N GLU A 198 19.34 -4.22 -6.84
CA GLU A 198 20.35 -4.64 -5.86
C GLU A 198 20.40 -3.71 -4.64
N ALA A 199 20.19 -2.40 -4.85
CA ALA A 199 20.08 -1.43 -3.77
C ALA A 199 18.87 -1.72 -2.88
N ILE A 200 17.72 -2.08 -3.47
CA ILE A 200 16.52 -2.51 -2.74
C ILE A 200 16.80 -3.81 -1.97
N GLN A 201 17.37 -4.82 -2.65
CA GLN A 201 17.76 -6.09 -2.00
C GLN A 201 18.69 -5.84 -0.80
N THR A 202 19.57 -4.86 -0.87
CA THR A 202 20.48 -4.49 0.22
C THR A 202 19.70 -3.99 1.44
N GLN A 203 18.67 -3.16 1.25
CA GLN A 203 17.82 -2.71 2.36
C GLN A 203 17.03 -3.88 2.95
N PHE A 204 16.44 -4.73 2.12
CA PHE A 204 15.76 -5.93 2.60
C PHE A 204 16.70 -6.89 3.34
N HIS A 205 17.95 -7.01 2.90
CA HIS A 205 18.95 -7.82 3.62
C HIS A 205 19.28 -7.21 4.99
N HIS A 206 19.30 -5.87 5.11
CA HIS A 206 19.41 -5.24 6.43
C HIS A 206 18.25 -5.64 7.34
N LEU A 207 17.01 -5.70 6.84
CA LEU A 207 15.86 -6.19 7.60
C LEU A 207 16.04 -7.68 8.00
N VAL A 208 16.39 -8.56 7.04
CA VAL A 208 16.59 -9.99 7.29
C VAL A 208 17.63 -10.23 8.39
N ARG A 209 18.69 -9.43 8.44
CA ARG A 209 19.75 -9.50 9.48
C ARG A 209 19.27 -9.10 10.88
N THR A 210 18.16 -8.37 11.01
CA THR A 210 17.60 -7.97 12.32
C THR A 210 16.63 -9.01 12.89
N LEU A 211 16.23 -10.01 12.09
CA LEU A 211 15.26 -11.00 12.51
C LEU A 211 15.86 -12.01 13.50
N PRO A 212 15.15 -12.36 14.58
CA PRO A 212 15.56 -13.43 15.45
C PRO A 212 15.49 -14.79 14.74
N ARG A 213 16.23 -15.78 15.23
CA ARG A 213 16.28 -17.13 14.65
C ARG A 213 14.89 -17.78 14.59
N GLU A 214 14.04 -17.51 15.55
CA GLU A 214 12.69 -18.05 15.68
C GLU A 214 11.66 -17.33 14.79
N ALA A 215 12.07 -16.27 14.10
CA ALA A 215 11.20 -15.57 13.16
C ALA A 215 10.94 -16.43 11.93
N VAL A 216 9.79 -16.16 11.30
CA VAL A 216 9.40 -16.81 10.05
C VAL A 216 9.37 -15.78 8.93
N ILE A 217 10.07 -16.08 7.85
CA ILE A 217 10.01 -15.35 6.59
C ILE A 217 9.11 -16.12 5.64
N LEU A 218 8.02 -15.49 5.22
CA LEU A 218 7.07 -15.99 4.23
C LEU A 218 7.37 -15.32 2.89
N ARG A 219 7.60 -16.11 1.85
CA ARG A 219 7.98 -15.58 0.54
C ARG A 219 7.29 -16.34 -0.61
N PRO A 220 6.99 -15.70 -1.74
CA PRO A 220 6.47 -16.39 -2.91
C PRO A 220 7.52 -17.32 -3.51
N HIS A 221 7.04 -18.35 -4.21
CA HIS A 221 7.89 -19.23 -5.01
C HIS A 221 7.19 -19.54 -6.35
N PRO A 222 7.93 -19.38 -7.50
CA PRO A 222 9.33 -18.96 -7.60
C PRO A 222 9.53 -17.45 -7.45
N SER A 223 10.72 -16.99 -7.02
CA SER A 223 11.13 -15.59 -7.03
C SER A 223 12.65 -15.45 -6.98
N ALA A 224 13.29 -15.23 -8.13
CA ALA A 224 14.75 -15.11 -8.23
C ALA A 224 15.31 -13.98 -7.37
N ALA A 225 14.68 -12.78 -7.40
CA ALA A 225 15.14 -11.63 -6.63
C ALA A 225 15.15 -11.87 -5.11
N ILE A 226 14.17 -12.64 -4.59
CA ILE A 226 14.13 -13.01 -3.17
C ILE A 226 15.11 -14.15 -2.87
N ASP A 227 15.30 -15.08 -3.80
CA ASP A 227 16.32 -16.13 -3.66
C ASP A 227 17.73 -15.53 -3.54
N GLU A 228 18.08 -14.57 -4.40
CA GLU A 228 19.32 -13.81 -4.38
C GLU A 228 19.48 -13.00 -3.07
N LEU A 229 18.42 -12.35 -2.61
CA LEU A 229 18.39 -11.64 -1.34
C LEU A 229 18.75 -12.57 -0.17
N LEU A 230 18.05 -13.71 -0.05
CA LEU A 230 18.24 -14.64 1.06
C LEU A 230 19.57 -15.40 0.98
N ALA A 231 20.12 -15.59 -0.23
CA ALA A 231 21.45 -16.17 -0.43
C ALA A 231 22.59 -15.31 0.14
N ARG A 232 22.37 -13.99 0.32
CA ARG A 232 23.32 -13.09 1.00
C ARG A 232 23.47 -13.39 2.50
N GLY A 233 22.56 -14.19 3.07
CA GLY A 233 22.51 -14.63 4.45
C GLY A 233 21.10 -14.57 5.03
N CYS A 234 20.65 -15.68 5.60
CA CYS A 234 19.36 -15.79 6.27
C CYS A 234 19.53 -16.72 7.47
N TRP A 235 19.04 -16.31 8.64
CA TRP A 235 19.19 -17.05 9.90
C TRP A 235 17.85 -17.48 10.50
N SER A 236 16.76 -17.04 9.91
CA SER A 236 15.37 -17.31 10.32
C SER A 236 14.76 -18.43 9.49
N HIS A 237 13.63 -18.97 9.92
CA HIS A 237 12.91 -19.98 9.18
C HIS A 237 12.25 -19.38 7.92
N VAL A 238 12.43 -20.03 6.77
CA VAL A 238 11.82 -19.60 5.51
C VAL A 238 10.72 -20.58 5.12
N GLN A 239 9.54 -20.07 4.83
CA GLN A 239 8.43 -20.83 4.24
C GLN A 239 8.03 -20.18 2.91
N ARG A 240 7.71 -21.03 1.95
CA ARG A 240 7.32 -20.64 0.59
C ARG A 240 5.81 -20.71 0.45
N PHE A 241 5.22 -19.71 -0.18
CA PHE A 241 3.82 -19.78 -0.60
C PHE A 241 3.71 -19.65 -2.12
N GLY A 242 2.71 -20.32 -2.72
CA GLY A 242 2.50 -20.30 -4.17
C GLY A 242 1.59 -21.41 -4.66
N ASP A 243 1.57 -21.59 -5.96
CA ASP A 243 0.72 -22.55 -6.69
C ASP A 243 1.46 -23.83 -7.13
N THR A 244 2.73 -23.99 -6.72
CA THR A 244 3.54 -25.16 -7.08
C THR A 244 3.67 -26.15 -5.92
N SER A 245 4.04 -27.40 -6.24
CA SER A 245 4.26 -28.46 -5.24
C SER A 245 5.48 -28.20 -4.34
N GLU A 246 6.35 -27.26 -4.69
CA GLU A 246 7.54 -26.88 -3.92
C GLU A 246 7.23 -25.91 -2.79
N CYS A 247 5.99 -25.43 -2.69
CA CYS A 247 5.54 -24.49 -1.69
C CYS A 247 5.10 -25.20 -0.41
N ASP A 248 5.43 -24.63 0.75
CA ASP A 248 4.93 -25.05 2.05
C ASP A 248 3.45 -24.70 2.21
N TRP A 249 3.07 -23.50 1.76
CA TRP A 249 1.71 -23.02 1.66
C TRP A 249 1.29 -23.02 0.20
N ARG A 250 0.44 -23.95 -0.21
CA ARG A 250 -0.03 -24.06 -1.60
C ARG A 250 -1.42 -23.52 -1.75
N PHE A 251 -1.65 -22.82 -2.84
CA PHE A 251 -3.00 -22.42 -3.20
C PHE A 251 -3.31 -22.79 -4.65
N ASP A 252 -4.59 -23.06 -4.89
CA ASP A 252 -5.18 -23.12 -6.23
C ASP A 252 -6.22 -22.01 -6.35
N TRP A 253 -6.27 -21.37 -7.50
CA TRP A 253 -7.17 -20.26 -7.77
C TRP A 253 -8.09 -20.60 -8.94
N ASP A 254 -9.39 -20.65 -8.66
CA ASP A 254 -10.43 -20.71 -9.69
C ASP A 254 -10.97 -19.30 -9.95
N ALA A 255 -10.66 -18.77 -11.15
CA ALA A 255 -11.12 -17.45 -11.62
C ALA A 255 -12.55 -17.45 -12.14
N GLY A 256 -13.28 -18.56 -12.03
CA GLY A 256 -14.68 -18.68 -12.47
C GLY A 256 -15.62 -17.75 -11.70
N ALA A 257 -16.92 -17.87 -11.94
CA ALA A 257 -17.93 -16.97 -11.39
C ALA A 257 -17.91 -16.86 -9.85
N GLU A 258 -17.52 -17.92 -9.16
CA GLU A 258 -17.44 -17.96 -7.69
C GLU A 258 -16.11 -17.45 -7.11
N ARG A 259 -15.07 -17.31 -7.94
CA ARG A 259 -13.72 -16.87 -7.51
C ARG A 259 -13.25 -17.58 -6.25
N ARG A 260 -12.98 -18.87 -6.40
CA ARG A 260 -12.67 -19.74 -5.27
C ARG A 260 -11.17 -19.91 -5.07
N ILE A 261 -10.71 -19.78 -3.84
CA ILE A 261 -9.34 -20.11 -3.42
C ILE A 261 -9.37 -21.40 -2.59
N HIS A 262 -8.45 -22.32 -2.92
CA HIS A 262 -8.13 -23.49 -2.11
C HIS A 262 -6.75 -23.30 -1.52
N LEU A 263 -6.59 -23.49 -0.24
CA LEU A 263 -5.31 -23.34 0.47
C LEU A 263 -4.95 -24.63 1.17
N THR A 264 -3.69 -25.04 1.04
CA THR A 264 -3.09 -26.19 1.77
C THR A 264 -1.94 -25.68 2.61
N ALA A 265 -2.02 -25.88 3.91
CA ALA A 265 -0.97 -25.52 4.88
C ALA A 265 0.16 -26.57 4.91
N PRO A 266 1.34 -26.26 5.51
CA PRO A 266 2.49 -27.18 5.61
C PRO A 266 2.18 -28.52 6.30
N ASN A 267 1.23 -28.55 7.22
CA ASN A 267 0.78 -29.75 7.92
C ASN A 267 -0.25 -30.59 7.14
N GLY A 268 -0.56 -30.22 5.89
CA GLY A 268 -1.54 -30.90 5.04
C GLY A 268 -2.99 -30.48 5.28
N THR A 269 -3.27 -29.57 6.23
CA THR A 269 -4.61 -29.04 6.42
C THR A 269 -5.04 -28.24 5.20
N THR A 270 -6.24 -28.49 4.69
CA THR A 270 -6.81 -27.78 3.54
C THR A 270 -8.02 -26.96 3.95
N ALA A 271 -8.23 -25.85 3.25
CA ALA A 271 -9.42 -25.02 3.37
C ALA A 271 -9.77 -24.41 2.00
N ALA A 272 -11.03 -24.03 1.82
CA ALA A 272 -11.46 -23.34 0.60
C ALA A 272 -12.53 -22.29 0.94
N ALA A 273 -12.49 -21.17 0.23
CA ALA A 273 -13.53 -20.14 0.32
C ALA A 273 -13.70 -19.40 -1.00
N THR A 274 -14.84 -18.76 -1.18
CA THR A 274 -15.03 -17.72 -2.18
C THR A 274 -14.44 -16.40 -1.69
N THR A 275 -14.04 -15.52 -2.60
CA THR A 275 -13.51 -14.21 -2.24
C THR A 275 -14.12 -13.10 -3.10
N PRO A 276 -14.41 -11.91 -2.53
CA PRO A 276 -14.82 -10.76 -3.30
C PRO A 276 -13.69 -10.18 -4.16
N LEU A 277 -12.44 -10.50 -3.85
CA LEU A 277 -11.27 -9.94 -4.50
C LEU A 277 -11.11 -10.48 -5.93
N LEU A 278 -10.68 -9.59 -6.83
CA LEU A 278 -10.46 -9.91 -8.23
C LEU A 278 -8.98 -10.21 -8.52
N GLY A 279 -8.75 -11.18 -9.38
CA GLY A 279 -7.44 -11.45 -9.99
C GLY A 279 -6.51 -12.35 -9.17
N LEU A 280 -5.64 -13.05 -9.92
CA LEU A 280 -4.67 -13.98 -9.36
C LEU A 280 -3.73 -13.32 -8.34
N HIS A 281 -3.32 -12.05 -8.56
CA HIS A 281 -2.46 -11.33 -7.61
C HIS A 281 -3.10 -11.22 -6.22
N ASN A 282 -4.42 -11.16 -6.12
CA ASN A 282 -5.12 -11.19 -4.84
C ASN A 282 -5.20 -12.59 -4.23
N ALA A 283 -5.20 -13.65 -5.03
CA ALA A 283 -5.03 -15.01 -4.49
C ALA A 283 -3.66 -15.16 -3.80
N TRP A 284 -2.60 -14.61 -4.39
CA TRP A 284 -1.27 -14.53 -3.76
C TRP A 284 -1.31 -13.74 -2.45
N ASN A 285 -1.99 -12.57 -2.41
CA ASN A 285 -2.15 -11.77 -1.21
C ASN A 285 -2.92 -12.52 -0.10
N VAL A 286 -3.98 -13.27 -0.46
CA VAL A 286 -4.76 -14.10 0.48
C VAL A 286 -3.90 -15.22 1.04
N ALA A 287 -3.15 -15.95 0.19
CA ALA A 287 -2.28 -17.03 0.63
C ALA A 287 -1.18 -16.52 1.58
N ALA A 288 -0.55 -15.39 1.25
CA ALA A 288 0.45 -14.73 2.09
C ALA A 288 -0.11 -14.31 3.45
N ALA A 289 -1.31 -13.68 3.47
CA ALA A 289 -1.97 -13.26 4.70
C ALA A 289 -2.37 -14.46 5.58
N ALA A 290 -2.96 -15.50 4.98
CA ALA A 290 -3.35 -16.72 5.72
C ALA A 290 -2.13 -17.43 6.32
N ALA A 291 -1.01 -17.51 5.57
CA ALA A 291 0.25 -18.03 6.08
C ALA A 291 0.81 -17.18 7.24
N ALA A 292 0.70 -15.84 7.14
CA ALA A 292 1.18 -14.94 8.19
C ALA A 292 0.41 -15.07 9.51
N VAL A 293 -0.91 -15.21 9.44
CA VAL A 293 -1.74 -15.31 10.66
C VAL A 293 -1.70 -16.70 11.30
N ALA A 294 -1.16 -17.70 10.61
CA ALA A 294 -0.94 -19.02 11.19
C ALA A 294 0.05 -18.98 12.38
N ALA A 295 0.95 -17.99 12.41
CA ALA A 295 1.83 -17.74 13.57
C ALA A 295 1.01 -17.45 14.85
N ALA A 296 -0.21 -16.93 14.72
CA ALA A 296 -1.15 -16.70 15.81
C ALA A 296 -2.06 -17.91 16.12
N GLY A 297 -1.79 -19.06 15.49
CA GLY A 297 -2.61 -20.26 15.64
C GLY A 297 -3.93 -20.22 14.85
N VAL A 298 -4.12 -19.25 13.96
CA VAL A 298 -5.32 -19.15 13.13
C VAL A 298 -5.29 -20.27 12.09
N ALA A 299 -6.29 -21.16 12.16
CA ALA A 299 -6.41 -22.25 11.20
C ALA A 299 -6.73 -21.74 9.79
N PRO A 300 -6.29 -22.42 8.72
CA PRO A 300 -6.60 -22.03 7.34
C PRO A 300 -8.09 -21.83 7.07
N SER A 301 -8.95 -22.66 7.67
CA SER A 301 -10.41 -22.53 7.53
C SER A 301 -10.95 -21.25 8.15
N THR A 302 -10.45 -20.85 9.32
CA THR A 302 -10.83 -19.60 9.99
C THR A 302 -10.32 -18.39 9.21
N ALA A 303 -9.06 -18.43 8.74
CA ALA A 303 -8.48 -17.37 7.92
C ALA A 303 -9.29 -17.15 6.63
N LEU A 304 -9.63 -18.22 5.91
CA LEU A 304 -10.40 -18.11 4.68
C LEU A 304 -11.88 -17.75 4.91
N ALA A 305 -12.48 -18.15 6.03
CA ALA A 305 -13.84 -17.74 6.37
C ALA A 305 -13.99 -16.21 6.47
N ALA A 306 -12.95 -15.52 6.90
CA ALA A 306 -12.91 -14.06 6.98
C ALA A 306 -13.12 -13.36 5.63
N LEU A 307 -12.89 -14.05 4.50
CA LEU A 307 -13.07 -13.46 3.16
C LEU A 307 -14.54 -13.14 2.85
N ALA A 308 -15.50 -13.81 3.48
CA ALA A 308 -16.91 -13.58 3.23
C ALA A 308 -17.35 -12.15 3.54
N ASP A 309 -16.78 -11.55 4.59
CA ASP A 309 -17.12 -10.21 5.06
C ASP A 309 -15.96 -9.20 4.83
N PHE A 310 -15.00 -9.55 4.00
CA PHE A 310 -13.85 -8.69 3.71
C PHE A 310 -14.25 -7.54 2.78
N ALA A 311 -14.21 -6.32 3.28
CA ALA A 311 -14.60 -5.11 2.54
C ALA A 311 -13.45 -4.46 1.74
N SER A 312 -12.26 -5.06 1.73
CA SER A 312 -11.07 -4.55 1.01
C SER A 312 -10.49 -3.25 1.60
N VAL A 313 -9.76 -2.54 0.79
CA VAL A 313 -9.11 -1.25 1.08
C VAL A 313 -9.58 -0.26 0.03
N LYS A 314 -9.76 1.00 0.40
CA LYS A 314 -10.05 2.07 -0.58
C LYS A 314 -9.00 2.10 -1.68
N ARG A 315 -9.46 2.41 -2.90
CA ARG A 315 -8.62 2.52 -4.07
C ARG A 315 -7.89 1.22 -4.46
N ARG A 316 -8.56 0.06 -4.30
CA ARG A 316 -8.13 -1.26 -4.77
C ARG A 316 -9.25 -1.90 -5.57
N LEU A 317 -9.35 -1.55 -6.87
CA LEU A 317 -10.50 -1.84 -7.75
C LEU A 317 -11.83 -1.43 -7.09
N GLU A 318 -11.83 -0.31 -6.39
CA GLU A 318 -12.99 0.25 -5.71
C GLU A 318 -14.01 0.75 -6.74
N LEU A 319 -15.25 0.22 -6.71
CA LEU A 319 -16.33 0.76 -7.53
C LEU A 319 -16.79 2.11 -6.94
N ARG A 320 -16.50 3.20 -7.65
CA ARG A 320 -16.86 4.57 -7.26
C ARG A 320 -18.30 4.92 -7.60
N GLY A 321 -18.86 4.31 -8.62
CA GLY A 321 -20.25 4.52 -9.05
C GLY A 321 -20.57 3.90 -10.38
N GLU A 322 -21.86 3.90 -10.70
CA GLU A 322 -22.40 3.44 -11.99
C GLU A 322 -23.41 4.49 -12.50
N VAL A 323 -23.25 4.95 -13.73
CA VAL A 323 -24.13 5.92 -14.39
C VAL A 323 -24.38 5.49 -15.82
N GLY A 324 -25.63 5.39 -16.23
CA GLY A 324 -26.01 4.99 -17.59
C GLY A 324 -25.48 3.59 -17.98
N GLY A 325 -25.28 2.68 -17.01
CA GLY A 325 -24.69 1.37 -17.24
C GLY A 325 -23.17 1.39 -17.45
N ILE A 326 -22.49 2.51 -17.19
CA ILE A 326 -21.04 2.66 -17.19
C ILE A 326 -20.54 2.62 -15.76
N ARG A 327 -19.62 1.71 -15.45
CA ARG A 327 -19.02 1.55 -14.12
C ARG A 327 -17.67 2.23 -14.04
N VAL A 328 -17.45 3.02 -12.98
CA VAL A 328 -16.19 3.74 -12.75
C VAL A 328 -15.50 3.17 -11.53
N TYR A 329 -14.24 2.72 -11.71
CA TYR A 329 -13.40 2.12 -10.67
C TYR A 329 -12.22 3.02 -10.36
N ASP A 330 -11.76 2.97 -9.10
CA ASP A 330 -10.52 3.61 -8.62
C ASP A 330 -9.50 2.54 -8.21
N ASP A 331 -8.27 2.66 -8.69
CA ASP A 331 -7.18 1.79 -8.29
C ASP A 331 -5.89 2.58 -8.07
N PHE A 332 -5.09 2.14 -7.12
CA PHE A 332 -3.81 2.75 -6.78
C PHE A 332 -2.64 2.30 -7.66
N ALA A 333 -2.89 1.41 -8.64
CA ALA A 333 -1.87 0.89 -9.54
C ALA A 333 -1.13 2.04 -10.26
N HIS A 334 0.18 2.03 -10.17
CA HIS A 334 1.07 3.04 -10.77
C HIS A 334 2.40 2.46 -11.28
N HIS A 335 2.64 1.17 -11.09
CA HIS A 335 3.76 0.41 -11.64
C HIS A 335 3.25 -0.49 -12.77
N PRO A 336 3.98 -0.71 -13.88
CA PRO A 336 3.50 -1.51 -15.01
C PRO A 336 2.98 -2.89 -14.63
N THR A 337 3.67 -3.62 -13.75
CA THR A 337 3.21 -4.92 -13.24
C THR A 337 1.84 -4.82 -12.55
N ALA A 338 1.63 -3.80 -11.70
CA ALA A 338 0.37 -3.59 -11.01
C ALA A 338 -0.75 -3.15 -11.98
N ILE A 339 -0.45 -2.25 -12.93
CA ILE A 339 -1.39 -1.80 -13.98
C ILE A 339 -1.89 -3.00 -14.77
N ALA A 340 -0.98 -3.83 -15.30
CA ALA A 340 -1.31 -5.02 -16.08
C ALA A 340 -2.14 -6.02 -15.25
N ALA A 341 -1.75 -6.26 -13.99
CA ALA A 341 -2.47 -7.17 -13.11
C ALA A 341 -3.90 -6.69 -12.82
N THR A 342 -4.10 -5.38 -12.60
CA THR A 342 -5.40 -4.79 -12.31
C THR A 342 -6.32 -4.83 -13.55
N ILE A 343 -5.82 -4.45 -14.73
CA ILE A 343 -6.57 -4.55 -16.00
C ILE A 343 -6.98 -6.01 -16.26
N LYS A 344 -6.04 -6.96 -16.14
CA LYS A 344 -6.30 -8.39 -16.33
C LYS A 344 -7.34 -8.91 -15.32
N ALA A 345 -7.27 -8.47 -14.07
CA ALA A 345 -8.20 -8.87 -13.02
C ALA A 345 -9.63 -8.37 -13.32
N LEU A 346 -9.76 -7.09 -13.67
CA LEU A 346 -11.05 -6.52 -14.05
C LEU A 346 -11.59 -7.24 -15.29
N ARG A 347 -10.80 -7.37 -16.35
CA ARG A 347 -11.19 -8.04 -17.60
C ARG A 347 -11.69 -9.48 -17.37
N ALA A 348 -10.97 -10.26 -16.57
CA ALA A 348 -11.35 -11.64 -16.24
C ALA A 348 -12.66 -11.74 -15.45
N SER A 349 -13.07 -10.67 -14.75
CA SER A 349 -14.31 -10.62 -13.99
C SER A 349 -15.54 -10.27 -14.83
N LEU A 350 -15.33 -9.85 -16.08
CA LEU A 350 -16.39 -9.38 -16.98
C LEU A 350 -16.85 -10.47 -17.92
N ASN A 351 -18.16 -10.67 -18.01
CA ASN A 351 -18.75 -11.51 -19.06
C ASN A 351 -18.82 -10.77 -20.41
N GLN A 352 -19.07 -9.46 -20.36
CA GLN A 352 -19.21 -8.57 -21.52
C GLN A 352 -18.77 -7.16 -21.13
N GLY A 353 -18.58 -6.30 -22.12
CA GLY A 353 -18.18 -4.90 -21.94
C GLY A 353 -16.69 -4.69 -22.20
N ARG A 354 -16.33 -3.41 -22.38
CA ARG A 354 -14.95 -2.98 -22.62
C ARG A 354 -14.32 -2.50 -21.31
N VAL A 355 -13.01 -2.66 -21.18
CA VAL A 355 -12.21 -1.98 -20.17
C VAL A 355 -11.61 -0.73 -20.80
N ILE A 356 -11.92 0.43 -20.24
CA ILE A 356 -11.33 1.72 -20.60
C ILE A 356 -10.34 2.07 -19.48
N ALA A 357 -9.04 2.00 -19.77
CA ALA A 357 -8.01 2.36 -18.80
C ALA A 357 -7.79 3.88 -18.79
N VAL A 358 -7.69 4.47 -17.60
CA VAL A 358 -7.35 5.88 -17.41
C VAL A 358 -6.16 5.95 -16.45
N LEU A 359 -5.05 6.53 -16.89
CA LEU A 359 -3.78 6.48 -16.16
C LEU A 359 -3.19 7.88 -15.94
N GLU A 360 -2.68 8.13 -14.73
CA GLU A 360 -1.78 9.24 -14.42
C GLU A 360 -0.39 8.68 -14.05
N PRO A 361 0.64 8.79 -14.91
CA PRO A 361 1.99 8.34 -14.60
C PRO A 361 2.70 9.35 -13.67
N ARG A 362 2.30 9.33 -12.41
CA ARG A 362 2.65 10.36 -11.43
C ARG A 362 3.80 9.98 -10.50
N SER A 363 4.04 8.70 -10.22
CA SER A 363 5.12 8.29 -9.32
C SER A 363 6.48 8.77 -9.83
N ASN A 364 7.42 9.02 -8.94
CA ASN A 364 8.77 9.49 -9.33
C ASN A 364 9.41 8.53 -10.33
N THR A 365 9.32 7.22 -10.10
CA THR A 365 9.82 6.20 -11.02
C THR A 365 9.22 6.32 -12.42
N MET A 366 7.90 6.55 -12.51
CA MET A 366 7.20 6.76 -13.78
C MET A 366 7.61 8.07 -14.46
N ARG A 367 7.74 9.16 -13.71
CA ARG A 367 8.20 10.46 -14.24
C ARG A 367 9.63 10.41 -14.77
N MET A 368 10.50 9.63 -14.12
CA MET A 368 11.88 9.43 -14.54
C MET A 368 12.03 8.52 -15.78
N GLY A 369 10.94 7.85 -16.21
CA GLY A 369 10.95 7.01 -17.41
C GLY A 369 11.60 5.64 -17.23
N VAL A 370 11.81 5.20 -15.99
CA VAL A 370 12.45 3.90 -15.71
C VAL A 370 11.69 2.73 -16.34
N HIS A 371 10.37 2.85 -16.40
CA HIS A 371 9.47 1.82 -16.94
C HIS A 371 8.85 2.18 -18.29
N GLN A 372 9.42 3.15 -19.01
CA GLN A 372 8.86 3.62 -20.28
C GLN A 372 8.61 2.49 -21.30
N GLU A 373 9.53 1.52 -21.39
CA GLU A 373 9.45 0.41 -22.38
C GLU A 373 8.33 -0.58 -22.06
N SER A 374 8.01 -0.77 -20.77
CA SER A 374 6.99 -1.72 -20.32
C SER A 374 5.60 -1.10 -20.18
N LEU A 375 5.49 0.24 -20.17
CA LEU A 375 4.22 0.91 -19.90
C LEU A 375 3.16 0.64 -20.99
N ALA A 376 3.54 0.65 -22.25
CA ALA A 376 2.61 0.37 -23.35
C ALA A 376 2.01 -1.04 -23.24
N ALA A 377 2.85 -2.05 -22.98
CA ALA A 377 2.42 -3.42 -22.78
C ALA A 377 1.59 -3.62 -21.50
N ALA A 378 1.80 -2.81 -20.48
CA ALA A 378 1.02 -2.86 -19.23
C ALA A 378 -0.46 -2.48 -19.43
N LEU A 379 -0.79 -1.79 -20.52
CA LEU A 379 -2.16 -1.42 -20.90
C LEU A 379 -2.86 -2.47 -21.78
N ASP A 380 -2.17 -3.57 -22.12
CA ASP A 380 -2.77 -4.66 -22.87
C ASP A 380 -3.99 -5.24 -22.13
N GLY A 381 -5.07 -5.50 -22.86
CA GLY A 381 -6.33 -5.96 -22.29
C GLY A 381 -7.34 -4.84 -22.00
N ALA A 382 -6.95 -3.58 -22.10
CA ALA A 382 -7.88 -2.45 -22.22
C ALA A 382 -8.17 -2.18 -23.72
N GLU A 383 -9.44 -2.02 -24.07
CA GLU A 383 -9.84 -1.67 -25.43
C GLU A 383 -9.58 -0.21 -25.78
N ARG A 384 -9.47 0.64 -24.76
CA ARG A 384 -9.08 2.05 -24.91
C ARG A 384 -8.27 2.46 -23.68
N ALA A 385 -7.33 3.37 -23.88
CA ALA A 385 -6.59 3.96 -22.78
C ALA A 385 -6.47 5.49 -22.92
N PHE A 386 -6.66 6.21 -21.83
CA PHE A 386 -6.54 7.66 -21.73
C PHE A 386 -5.45 7.98 -20.70
N ILE A 387 -4.39 8.68 -21.12
CA ILE A 387 -3.28 9.00 -20.22
C ILE A 387 -3.20 10.50 -20.01
N LEU A 388 -3.28 10.96 -18.76
CA LEU A 388 -2.96 12.33 -18.40
C LEU A 388 -1.45 12.47 -18.24
N VAL A 389 -0.82 13.21 -19.13
CA VAL A 389 0.63 13.41 -19.18
C VAL A 389 1.03 14.52 -18.20
N PRO A 390 1.81 14.23 -17.13
CA PRO A 390 2.33 15.26 -16.24
C PRO A 390 3.26 16.24 -16.97
N GLY A 391 3.24 17.50 -16.55
CA GLY A 391 4.11 18.53 -17.15
C GLY A 391 5.59 18.36 -16.88
N ASP A 392 5.95 17.56 -15.89
CA ASP A 392 7.32 17.30 -15.42
C ASP A 392 7.82 15.88 -15.77
N LEU A 393 7.20 15.25 -16.79
CA LEU A 393 7.65 13.96 -17.31
C LEU A 393 8.99 14.12 -18.03
N SER A 394 10.01 13.33 -17.65
CA SER A 394 11.40 13.48 -18.16
C SER A 394 11.69 12.69 -19.46
N TRP A 395 10.68 12.02 -20.04
CA TRP A 395 10.79 11.20 -21.24
C TRP A 395 9.63 11.44 -22.22
N ASP A 396 9.82 11.01 -23.47
CA ASP A 396 8.82 11.23 -24.53
C ASP A 396 7.78 10.10 -24.57
N ILE A 397 6.71 10.27 -23.83
CA ILE A 397 5.59 9.33 -23.80
C ILE A 397 4.88 9.23 -25.16
N ARG A 398 4.93 10.29 -26.00
CA ARG A 398 4.31 10.27 -27.34
C ARG A 398 5.04 9.30 -28.24
N ALA A 399 6.37 9.28 -28.19
CA ALA A 399 7.18 8.35 -28.95
C ALA A 399 6.92 6.89 -28.52
N VAL A 400 6.80 6.64 -27.23
CA VAL A 400 6.52 5.29 -26.68
C VAL A 400 5.13 4.79 -27.08
N MET A 401 4.13 5.65 -27.12
CA MET A 401 2.74 5.30 -27.44
C MET A 401 2.40 5.43 -28.93
N ALA A 402 3.33 5.85 -29.78
CA ALA A 402 3.08 6.19 -31.19
C ALA A 402 2.48 5.07 -32.05
N THR A 403 2.70 3.80 -31.70
CA THR A 403 2.18 2.63 -32.42
C THR A 403 0.86 2.08 -31.84
N ARG A 404 0.29 2.73 -30.83
CA ARG A 404 -0.87 2.26 -30.08
C ARG A 404 -2.06 3.19 -30.32
N GLU A 405 -2.83 2.89 -31.38
CA GLU A 405 -4.00 3.71 -31.79
C GLU A 405 -5.12 3.77 -30.74
N GLU A 406 -5.17 2.76 -29.86
CA GLU A 406 -6.13 2.69 -28.75
C GLU A 406 -5.78 3.61 -27.58
N ILE A 407 -4.58 4.24 -27.58
CA ILE A 407 -4.10 5.10 -26.49
C ILE A 407 -4.19 6.57 -26.90
N GLU A 408 -4.86 7.38 -26.08
CA GLU A 408 -4.93 8.83 -26.23
C GLU A 408 -4.22 9.56 -25.09
N LEU A 409 -3.44 10.60 -25.45
CA LEU A 409 -2.65 11.40 -24.51
C LEU A 409 -3.26 12.78 -24.31
N TYR A 410 -3.43 13.16 -23.04
CA TYR A 410 -3.99 14.44 -22.63
C TYR A 410 -3.04 15.18 -21.69
N THR A 411 -3.03 16.51 -21.74
CA THR A 411 -2.33 17.40 -20.79
C THR A 411 -3.32 18.19 -19.93
N ASP A 412 -4.62 17.98 -20.15
CA ASP A 412 -5.72 18.66 -19.44
C ASP A 412 -6.75 17.61 -19.03
N SER A 413 -6.93 17.46 -17.73
CA SER A 413 -7.85 16.47 -17.15
C SER A 413 -9.31 16.71 -17.51
N LYS A 414 -9.71 17.97 -17.73
CA LYS A 414 -11.08 18.32 -18.13
C LYS A 414 -11.37 17.82 -19.55
N ARG A 415 -10.43 18.05 -20.48
CA ARG A 415 -10.55 17.53 -21.85
C ARG A 415 -10.55 16.01 -21.89
N MET A 416 -9.74 15.39 -21.05
CA MET A 416 -9.71 13.92 -20.92
C MET A 416 -11.05 13.39 -20.44
N VAL A 417 -11.64 13.96 -19.38
CA VAL A 417 -12.96 13.57 -18.87
C VAL A 417 -14.05 13.71 -19.93
N GLU A 418 -14.04 14.81 -20.70
CA GLU A 418 -14.99 15.03 -21.81
C GLU A 418 -14.82 13.99 -22.93
N ALA A 419 -13.60 13.57 -23.23
CA ALA A 419 -13.33 12.54 -24.24
C ALA A 419 -13.81 11.17 -23.75
N ILE A 420 -13.49 10.78 -22.53
CA ILE A 420 -13.94 9.53 -21.91
C ILE A 420 -15.48 9.48 -21.92
N ALA A 421 -16.16 10.55 -21.48
CA ALA A 421 -17.62 10.58 -21.40
C ALA A 421 -18.30 10.49 -22.78
N ARG A 422 -17.66 10.99 -23.85
CA ARG A 422 -18.17 10.85 -25.22
C ARG A 422 -17.97 9.45 -25.82
N GLU A 423 -16.89 8.77 -25.39
CA GLU A 423 -16.55 7.46 -25.91
C GLU A 423 -17.26 6.33 -25.16
N ALA A 424 -17.46 6.48 -23.86
CA ALA A 424 -18.01 5.46 -22.99
C ALA A 424 -19.46 5.13 -23.34
N ARG A 425 -19.84 3.86 -23.26
CA ARG A 425 -21.15 3.32 -23.58
C ARG A 425 -21.66 2.44 -22.45
N ALA A 426 -22.96 2.21 -22.40
CA ALA A 426 -23.55 1.25 -21.47
C ALA A 426 -22.85 -0.12 -21.58
N GLY A 427 -22.45 -0.67 -20.46
CA GLY A 427 -21.67 -1.91 -20.37
C GLY A 427 -20.16 -1.69 -20.27
N ASP A 428 -19.64 -0.47 -20.42
CA ASP A 428 -18.21 -0.18 -20.26
C ASP A 428 -17.79 -0.08 -18.81
N HIS A 429 -16.51 -0.42 -18.56
CA HIS A 429 -15.85 -0.37 -17.26
C HIS A 429 -14.66 0.58 -17.35
N VAL A 430 -14.76 1.76 -16.74
CA VAL A 430 -13.70 2.76 -16.71
C VAL A 430 -12.84 2.55 -15.48
N LEU A 431 -11.59 2.16 -15.68
CA LEU A 431 -10.62 1.88 -14.63
C LEU A 431 -9.64 3.04 -14.50
N ILE A 432 -9.74 3.82 -13.44
CA ILE A 432 -8.91 4.99 -13.19
C ILE A 432 -7.78 4.59 -12.24
N MET A 433 -6.52 4.78 -12.68
CA MET A 433 -5.32 4.33 -11.99
C MET A 433 -4.38 5.49 -11.71
N SER A 434 -4.08 5.75 -10.43
CA SER A 434 -3.12 6.76 -9.98
C SER A 434 -2.74 6.55 -8.52
N ASN A 435 -1.52 6.86 -8.13
CA ASN A 435 -1.09 6.92 -6.73
C ASN A 435 -1.33 8.30 -6.08
N GLY A 436 -2.01 9.21 -6.77
CA GLY A 436 -2.38 10.55 -6.28
C GLY A 436 -3.89 10.80 -6.27
N GLY A 437 -4.28 12.03 -6.03
CA GLY A 437 -5.70 12.46 -6.03
C GLY A 437 -6.32 12.58 -7.43
N PHE A 438 -5.50 12.58 -8.47
CA PHE A 438 -5.89 12.65 -9.89
C PHE A 438 -6.96 13.72 -10.16
N GLU A 439 -6.81 14.89 -9.56
CA GLU A 439 -7.75 16.03 -9.68
C GLU A 439 -9.23 15.66 -9.54
N ASN A 440 -9.51 14.63 -8.74
CA ASN A 440 -10.86 14.09 -8.54
C ASN A 440 -11.58 13.65 -9.84
N VAL A 441 -10.82 13.11 -10.81
CA VAL A 441 -11.32 12.66 -12.12
C VAL A 441 -12.49 11.68 -11.98
N HIS A 442 -12.48 10.82 -10.96
CA HIS A 442 -13.56 9.86 -10.70
C HIS A 442 -14.91 10.55 -10.55
N GLN A 443 -15.02 11.50 -9.64
CA GLN A 443 -16.28 12.21 -9.38
C GLN A 443 -16.68 13.08 -10.57
N ARG A 444 -15.71 13.79 -11.16
CA ARG A 444 -15.94 14.64 -12.33
C ARG A 444 -16.46 13.82 -13.53
N LEU A 445 -15.97 12.59 -13.70
CA LEU A 445 -16.46 11.69 -14.74
C LEU A 445 -17.89 11.23 -14.43
N LEU A 446 -18.17 10.79 -13.21
CA LEU A 446 -19.52 10.39 -12.80
C LEU A 446 -20.54 11.52 -12.98
N ASP A 447 -20.19 12.74 -12.56
CA ASP A 447 -21.04 13.93 -12.74
C ASP A 447 -21.28 14.23 -14.23
N ARG A 448 -20.24 14.07 -15.06
CA ARG A 448 -20.34 14.32 -16.50
C ARG A 448 -21.16 13.27 -17.26
N LEU A 449 -21.11 12.00 -16.79
CA LEU A 449 -21.93 10.92 -17.34
C LEU A 449 -23.41 11.05 -16.94
N ALA A 450 -23.70 11.69 -15.81
CA ALA A 450 -25.05 11.93 -15.32
C ALA A 450 -25.74 13.14 -15.99
N ALA A 451 -24.97 14.05 -16.60
CA ALA A 451 -25.45 15.27 -17.27
C ALA A 451 -25.87 15.03 -18.72
#